data_2b1110d3fee0b88e217dacae7d3fa79b
#
_entry.id   2b1110d3fee0b88e217dacae7d3fa79b
#
_cell.length_a   1.000
_cell.length_b   1.000
_cell.length_c   1.000
_cell.angle_alpha   90.00
_cell.angle_beta   90.00
_cell.angle_gamma   90.00
#
_symmetry.space_group_name_H-M   'P 1'
#
loop_
_entity.id
_entity.type
_entity.pdbx_description
1 polymer ?
#
loop_
_entity_poly.entity_id
_entity_poly.type
_entity_poly.pdbx_seq_one_letter_code
_entity_poly.pdbx_strand_id
1 'polypeptide(L)'
;MPRTLLFSALSCLLLGGMILSGXRSNTSDSGSSTLVEFRQYSVTPTFVTRLASGVQAFTLISSDDTLRESPNFVFGGMADGAGLLRNPDGTFTFVCNHEDNFAVSRVILDQTFRPVRGEYLMTSNDGLYRLCSATMVTPEIHGVARPQFITCGESGFDSQIHIVDPYGRPSETDRILTSFGYWSAENAVTLPKGTYPNRTVTLIGDDDFANGGELVMYVGQGTGNFDNGKLYVARRKNSTSTRERDMVVGQTYPIEFVEITNATTRPAAEFNSESRRLNALLFGRVEDIDYRKGSDAAARELYFCVTGQAWGGNRNANNDRTMYGRVYRLMLDANNPLEGTLEVIFDGDDINGPAREFMNVDNICVTENYVYIQEDXNRYRPNSGELTGVSTVFDAQRQNHDARIYQWRIGSPTSTLSVFMEVGPIRDGGALQRKYIAPINTDGRPTNWFVGSDGRFAIGEWEYGAMIDVSNETGRPGTFLVCVQTHTWRQGGQIPGRDFRNPDRGTLPAAQGPTNLGEGSYVLILTNVPR
;
A
#
# COMPACT_ATOMS: atom_id res chain seq x y z
N MET A 1 80.09 -8.03 -10.57
CA MET A 1 79.48 -8.83 -9.52
C MET A 1 78.01 -8.50 -9.46
N PRO A 2 77.23 -9.41 -9.91
CA PRO A 2 75.81 -9.11 -10.05
C PRO A 2 75.01 -9.69 -8.92
N ARG A 3 74.29 -8.84 -8.27
CA ARG A 3 73.45 -9.31 -7.19
C ARG A 3 72.13 -8.61 -7.08
N THR A 4 71.50 -8.28 -8.13
CA THR A 4 70.27 -7.52 -7.93
C THR A 4 69.15 -7.98 -8.87
N LEU A 5 69.08 -9.25 -9.10
CA LEU A 5 68.04 -9.66 -10.04
C LEU A 5 67.12 -10.73 -9.51
N LEU A 6 67.02 -10.83 -8.22
CA LEU A 6 66.18 -11.91 -7.71
C LEU A 6 64.95 -11.49 -6.95
N PHE A 7 64.56 -10.25 -7.02
CA PHE A 7 63.45 -9.83 -6.17
C PHE A 7 62.19 -9.34 -6.87
N SER A 8 62.19 -9.40 -8.18
CA SER A 8 60.99 -8.88 -8.84
C SER A 8 59.97 -9.94 -9.18
N ALA A 9 60.31 -11.18 -8.98
CA ALA A 9 59.37 -12.24 -9.40
C ALA A 9 58.36 -12.62 -8.33
N LEU A 10 58.62 -12.19 -7.13
CA LEU A 10 57.74 -12.62 -6.02
C LEU A 10 56.53 -11.71 -5.82
N SER A 11 56.60 -10.54 -6.37
CA SER A 11 55.53 -9.58 -6.10
C SER A 11 54.31 -9.83 -7.02
N CYS A 12 54.51 -10.52 -8.12
CA CYS A 12 53.39 -10.70 -9.03
C CYS A 12 52.50 -11.86 -8.65
N LEU A 13 52.97 -12.74 -7.82
CA LEU A 13 52.15 -13.87 -7.43
C LEU A 13 51.14 -13.56 -6.33
N LEU A 14 51.36 -12.48 -5.62
CA LEU A 14 50.46 -12.12 -4.56
C LEU A 14 49.22 -11.35 -5.10
N LEU A 15 49.38 -10.74 -6.23
CA LEU A 15 48.25 -10.02 -6.79
C LEU A 15 47.26 -10.94 -7.49
N GLY A 16 47.69 -12.09 -7.88
CA GLY A 16 46.75 -13.02 -8.53
C GLY A 16 45.79 -13.68 -7.59
N GLY A 17 46.16 -13.75 -6.33
CA GLY A 17 45.31 -14.38 -5.33
C GLY A 17 44.18 -13.50 -4.86
N MET A 18 44.37 -12.21 -4.99
CA MET A 18 43.31 -11.30 -4.52
C MET A 18 42.19 -11.14 -5.51
N ILE A 19 42.46 -11.37 -6.76
CA ILE A 19 41.43 -11.23 -7.77
C ILE A 19 40.43 -12.38 -7.69
N LEU A 20 40.89 -13.50 -7.15
CA LEU A 20 40.02 -14.65 -7.04
C LEU A 20 39.02 -14.55 -5.89
N SER A 21 39.27 -13.64 -4.96
CA SER A 21 38.33 -13.51 -3.86
C SER A 21 37.09 -12.73 -4.26
N GLY A 22 37.27 -11.93 -5.27
CA GLY A 22 36.11 -11.22 -5.77
C GLY A 22 35.02 -12.11 -6.37
N UNK A 23 35.40 -13.02 -6.79
CA UNK A 23 34.59 -13.76 -7.43
C UNK A 23 33.80 -14.56 -6.69
N ARG A 24 34.17 -14.66 -5.68
CA ARG A 24 33.44 -15.58 -4.85
C ARG A 24 32.19 -14.97 -4.27
N SER A 25 32.17 -13.68 -4.14
CA SER A 25 30.99 -13.04 -3.61
C SER A 25 29.82 -13.12 -4.60
N ASN A 26 30.14 -13.18 -5.86
CA ASN A 26 29.07 -13.24 -6.85
C ASN A 26 28.41 -14.62 -6.94
N THR A 27 29.19 -15.65 -6.63
CA THR A 27 28.63 -16.99 -6.73
C THR A 27 27.73 -17.34 -5.55
N SER A 28 27.98 -16.74 -4.40
CA SER A 28 27.11 -17.02 -3.27
C SER A 28 25.73 -16.38 -3.43
N ASP A 29 25.65 -15.24 -4.11
CA ASP A 29 24.39 -14.59 -4.34
C ASP A 29 23.54 -15.35 -5.35
N SER A 30 24.15 -15.87 -6.39
CA SER A 30 23.38 -16.62 -7.37
C SER A 30 22.89 -17.95 -6.80
N GLY A 31 23.64 -18.54 -5.86
CA GLY A 31 23.19 -19.76 -5.22
C GLY A 31 21.97 -19.59 -4.36
N SER A 32 21.85 -18.46 -3.64
CA SER A 32 20.71 -18.25 -2.79
C SER A 32 19.44 -17.96 -3.57
N SER A 33 19.56 -17.37 -4.77
CA SER A 33 18.38 -17.07 -5.57
C SER A 33 17.79 -18.32 -6.23
N THR A 34 18.55 -19.41 -6.36
CA THR A 34 18.02 -20.63 -6.98
C THR A 34 17.11 -21.43 -6.05
N LEU A 35 17.10 -21.13 -4.74
CA LEU A 35 16.28 -21.87 -3.82
C LEU A 35 14.80 -21.42 -3.84
N VAL A 36 14.56 -20.20 -4.28
CA VAL A 36 13.20 -19.66 -4.28
C VAL A 36 12.36 -20.34 -5.36
N GLU A 37 11.17 -20.80 -4.97
CA GLU A 37 10.19 -21.40 -5.88
C GLU A 37 8.85 -20.72 -5.66
N PHE A 38 8.24 -20.26 -6.75
CA PHE A 38 6.91 -19.67 -6.66
C PHE A 38 5.88 -20.71 -7.08
N ARG A 39 4.96 -20.98 -6.19
CA ARG A 39 3.92 -21.97 -6.41
C ARG A 39 2.71 -21.61 -5.59
N GLN A 40 1.64 -22.37 -5.78
CA GLN A 40 0.42 -22.23 -5.00
C GLN A 40 0.69 -22.81 -3.61
N TYR A 41 1.08 -21.94 -2.67
CA TYR A 41 1.39 -22.39 -1.31
C TYR A 41 0.15 -22.49 -0.44
N SER A 42 -0.89 -21.74 -0.78
CA SER A 42 -2.09 -21.63 0.04
C SER A 42 -3.17 -22.57 -0.44
N VAL A 43 -4.11 -22.92 0.47
CA VAL A 43 -5.30 -23.67 0.08
C VAL A 43 -6.35 -22.79 -0.60
N THR A 44 -6.17 -21.48 -0.57
CA THR A 44 -7.13 -20.53 -1.13
C THR A 44 -6.79 -20.26 -2.59
N PRO A 45 -7.76 -20.35 -3.51
CA PRO A 45 -7.50 -20.03 -4.92
C PRO A 45 -7.07 -18.57 -5.11
N THR A 46 -6.46 -18.28 -6.25
CA THR A 46 -6.04 -16.91 -6.54
C THR A 46 -7.21 -15.96 -6.79
N PHE A 47 -8.33 -16.49 -7.25
CA PHE A 47 -9.49 -15.70 -7.64
C PHE A 47 -9.20 -14.68 -8.73
N VAL A 48 -8.13 -14.88 -9.46
CA VAL A 48 -7.78 -14.03 -10.59
C VAL A 48 -8.66 -14.42 -11.77
N THR A 49 -9.43 -13.44 -12.27
CA THR A 49 -10.32 -13.67 -13.40
C THR A 49 -9.79 -13.04 -14.68
N ARG A 50 -8.80 -12.15 -14.56
CA ARG A 50 -8.19 -11.49 -15.70
C ARG A 50 -6.76 -11.17 -15.32
N LEU A 51 -5.80 -11.46 -16.22
CA LEU A 51 -4.39 -11.29 -15.90
C LEU A 51 -3.62 -10.97 -17.17
N ALA A 52 -2.72 -10.00 -17.10
CA ALA A 52 -1.91 -9.58 -18.23
C ALA A 52 -1.10 -10.76 -18.78
N SER A 53 -0.89 -10.74 -20.09
CA SER A 53 -0.17 -11.81 -20.77
C SER A 53 1.22 -11.98 -20.20
N GLY A 54 1.64 -13.23 -19.96
CA GLY A 54 2.96 -13.55 -19.47
C GLY A 54 3.13 -13.49 -17.96
N VAL A 55 2.16 -12.92 -17.25
CA VAL A 55 2.20 -12.84 -15.80
C VAL A 55 1.56 -14.09 -15.22
N GLN A 56 2.15 -14.61 -14.14
CA GLN A 56 1.57 -15.73 -13.41
C GLN A 56 1.22 -15.29 -12.00
N ALA A 57 0.20 -15.91 -11.44
CA ALA A 57 -0.26 -15.60 -10.09
C ALA A 57 -0.41 -16.87 -9.28
N PHE A 58 0.03 -16.80 -8.01
CA PHE A 58 -0.10 -17.90 -7.05
C PHE A 58 -0.54 -17.31 -5.72
N THR A 59 -1.27 -18.06 -4.93
CA THR A 59 -1.61 -17.60 -3.58
C THR A 59 -0.52 -18.02 -2.61
N LEU A 60 0.06 -17.04 -1.93
CA LEU A 60 1.13 -17.28 -0.96
C LEU A 60 0.57 -17.77 0.37
N ILE A 61 -0.41 -17.05 0.91
CA ILE A 61 -0.96 -17.33 2.24
C ILE A 61 -2.38 -16.75 2.30
N SER A 62 -3.20 -17.39 3.10
CA SER A 62 -4.56 -16.93 3.35
C SER A 62 -4.97 -17.24 4.78
N SER A 63 -6.14 -16.72 5.16
CA SER A 63 -6.70 -16.96 6.48
C SER A 63 -7.06 -18.42 6.72
N ASP A 64 -7.18 -19.23 5.67
CA ASP A 64 -7.49 -20.65 5.80
C ASP A 64 -6.26 -21.52 6.00
N ASP A 65 -5.08 -20.99 5.85
CA ASP A 65 -3.88 -21.82 5.88
C ASP A 65 -3.45 -22.16 7.29
N THR A 66 -2.89 -23.35 7.44
CA THR A 66 -2.25 -23.81 8.67
C THR A 66 -0.75 -23.88 8.43
N LEU A 67 0.01 -23.20 9.26
CA LEU A 67 1.46 -23.16 9.10
C LEU A 67 2.10 -24.25 9.94
N ARG A 68 3.10 -24.91 9.38
CA ARG A 68 3.71 -26.09 9.98
C ARG A 68 4.27 -25.84 11.38
N GLU A 69 4.92 -24.69 11.55
CA GLU A 69 5.61 -24.37 12.81
C GLU A 69 4.75 -23.55 13.77
N SER A 70 3.59 -23.10 13.35
CA SER A 70 2.66 -22.39 14.23
C SER A 70 1.23 -22.72 13.79
N PRO A 71 0.78 -23.94 14.12
CA PRO A 71 -0.51 -24.41 13.61
C PRO A 71 -1.71 -23.62 14.13
N ASN A 72 -1.55 -22.89 15.21
CA ASN A 72 -2.65 -22.07 15.73
C ASN A 72 -2.70 -20.67 15.18
N PHE A 73 -1.72 -20.28 14.37
CA PHE A 73 -1.70 -18.94 13.75
C PHE A 73 -2.79 -18.87 12.69
N VAL A 74 -3.53 -17.75 12.70
CA VAL A 74 -4.51 -17.44 11.67
C VAL A 74 -4.09 -16.12 11.03
N PHE A 75 -3.89 -16.15 9.73
CA PHE A 75 -3.59 -14.92 8.97
C PHE A 75 -4.88 -14.09 8.94
N GLY A 76 -4.83 -12.88 9.46
CA GLY A 76 -6.03 -12.07 9.66
C GLY A 76 -6.67 -11.59 8.38
N GLY A 77 -7.79 -10.93 8.56
CA GLY A 77 -8.52 -10.35 7.45
C GLY A 77 -8.00 -8.98 7.06
N MET A 78 -8.55 -8.47 5.98
CA MET A 78 -8.21 -7.13 5.48
C MET A 78 -6.70 -6.90 5.42
N ALA A 79 -5.99 -7.82 4.77
CA ALA A 79 -4.56 -7.67 4.56
C ALA A 79 -4.32 -6.40 3.75
N ASP A 80 -3.46 -5.51 4.28
CA ASP A 80 -3.26 -4.21 3.67
C ASP A 80 -1.77 -3.94 3.53
N GLY A 81 -1.24 -2.91 4.17
CA GLY A 81 0.16 -2.56 4.05
C GLY A 81 1.08 -3.72 4.39
N ALA A 82 2.17 -3.85 3.63
CA ALA A 82 3.04 -5.01 3.81
C ALA A 82 4.48 -4.67 3.45
N GLY A 83 5.39 -5.49 3.93
CA GLY A 83 6.80 -5.39 3.59
C GLY A 83 7.47 -6.74 3.71
N LEU A 84 8.55 -6.92 2.94
CA LEU A 84 9.30 -8.17 2.93
C LEU A 84 10.77 -7.87 3.15
N LEU A 85 11.39 -8.67 4.00
CA LEU A 85 12.83 -8.60 4.23
C LEU A 85 13.43 -9.97 3.97
N ARG A 86 14.58 -9.98 3.31
CA ARG A 86 15.36 -11.21 3.19
C ARG A 86 16.32 -11.29 4.37
N ASN A 87 16.28 -12.40 5.08
CA ASN A 87 17.09 -12.58 6.27
C ASN A 87 18.47 -13.13 5.91
N PRO A 88 19.47 -12.94 6.77
CA PRO A 88 20.83 -13.44 6.46
C PRO A 88 20.91 -14.93 6.18
N ASP A 89 20.01 -15.73 6.77
CA ASP A 89 20.02 -17.17 6.56
C ASP A 89 19.25 -17.59 5.30
N GLY A 90 18.76 -16.62 4.51
CA GLY A 90 18.05 -16.93 3.28
C GLY A 90 16.55 -17.10 3.44
N THR A 91 16.04 -17.06 4.66
CA THR A 91 14.60 -17.04 4.88
C THR A 91 14.09 -15.62 4.69
N PHE A 92 12.77 -15.44 4.81
CA PHE A 92 12.16 -14.12 4.62
C PHE A 92 11.23 -13.80 5.77
N THR A 93 11.17 -12.51 6.09
CA THR A 93 10.22 -11.98 7.07
C THR A 93 9.21 -11.14 6.32
N PHE A 94 7.94 -11.55 6.36
CA PHE A 94 6.83 -10.86 5.71
C PHE A 94 5.97 -10.24 6.79
N VAL A 95 5.85 -8.91 6.76
CA VAL A 95 5.06 -8.16 7.76
C VAL A 95 3.84 -7.60 7.06
N CYS A 96 2.68 -7.75 7.67
CA CYS A 96 1.42 -7.37 7.03
C CYS A 96 0.45 -6.79 8.04
N ASN A 97 -0.17 -5.69 7.68
CA ASN A 97 -1.26 -5.09 8.45
C ASN A 97 -2.55 -5.86 8.23
N HIS A 98 -3.36 -5.94 9.28
CA HIS A 98 -4.73 -6.48 9.22
C HIS A 98 -5.64 -5.41 9.76
N GLU A 99 -6.17 -4.62 8.85
CA GLU A 99 -6.85 -3.38 9.19
C GLU A 99 -8.03 -3.60 10.13
N ASP A 100 -8.88 -4.58 9.83
CA ASP A 100 -10.10 -4.81 10.59
C ASP A 100 -9.83 -5.47 11.93
N ASN A 101 -8.66 -6.05 12.12
CA ASN A 101 -8.29 -6.71 13.38
C ASN A 101 -7.42 -5.83 14.25
N PHE A 102 -7.04 -4.65 13.78
CA PHE A 102 -6.14 -3.74 14.52
C PHE A 102 -4.81 -4.44 14.84
N ALA A 103 -4.25 -5.12 13.84
CA ALA A 103 -3.15 -6.03 14.10
C ALA A 103 -2.10 -5.96 13.01
N VAL A 104 -0.88 -6.37 13.37
CA VAL A 104 0.22 -6.53 12.43
C VAL A 104 0.79 -7.93 12.61
N SER A 105 0.81 -8.71 11.54
CA SER A 105 1.36 -10.07 11.60
C SER A 105 2.77 -10.11 11.04
N ARG A 106 3.53 -11.11 11.48
CA ARG A 106 4.85 -11.42 10.96
C ARG A 106 4.85 -12.88 10.58
N VAL A 107 5.10 -13.15 9.29
CA VAL A 107 5.13 -14.51 8.78
C VAL A 107 6.52 -14.79 8.26
N ILE A 108 7.11 -15.89 8.70
CA ILE A 108 8.42 -16.32 8.22
C ILE A 108 8.21 -17.27 7.06
N LEU A 109 8.85 -16.95 5.94
CA LEU A 109 8.88 -17.83 4.77
C LEU A 109 10.23 -18.53 4.76
N ASP A 110 10.26 -19.81 4.43
CA ASP A 110 11.54 -20.49 4.38
C ASP A 110 12.31 -20.09 3.12
N GLN A 111 13.46 -20.71 2.90
CA GLN A 111 14.34 -20.32 1.80
C GLN A 111 13.71 -20.56 0.43
N THR A 112 12.70 -21.43 0.35
CA THR A 112 11.97 -21.63 -0.90
C THR A 112 10.82 -20.67 -1.09
N PHE A 113 10.52 -19.86 -0.11
CA PHE A 113 9.42 -18.89 -0.07
C PHE A 113 8.12 -19.45 0.50
N ARG A 114 8.15 -20.64 1.07
CA ARG A 114 6.97 -21.24 1.69
C ARG A 114 6.73 -20.62 3.06
N PRO A 115 5.53 -20.17 3.37
CA PRO A 115 5.21 -19.72 4.73
C PRO A 115 5.29 -20.87 5.72
N VAL A 116 6.04 -20.70 6.80
CA VAL A 116 6.22 -21.79 7.76
C VAL A 116 5.87 -21.42 9.18
N ARG A 117 5.90 -20.12 9.55
CA ARG A 117 5.64 -19.71 10.93
C ARG A 117 5.02 -18.32 10.92
N GLY A 118 4.07 -18.08 11.83
CA GLY A 118 3.44 -16.78 11.94
C GLY A 118 3.16 -16.42 13.38
N GLU A 119 3.16 -15.11 13.65
CA GLU A 119 2.76 -14.56 14.94
C GLU A 119 2.36 -13.10 14.72
N TYR A 120 1.84 -12.47 15.77
CA TYR A 120 1.43 -11.08 15.68
C TYR A 120 2.40 -10.19 16.43
N LEU A 121 2.91 -9.18 15.71
CA LEU A 121 3.74 -8.14 16.32
C LEU A 121 2.91 -7.16 17.13
N MET A 122 1.71 -6.85 16.62
CA MET A 122 0.76 -6.02 17.33
C MET A 122 -0.59 -6.71 17.29
N THR A 123 -1.31 -6.63 18.39
CA THR A 123 -2.66 -7.16 18.49
C THR A 123 -3.61 -6.04 18.88
N SER A 124 -4.90 -6.34 18.88
CA SER A 124 -5.90 -5.37 19.33
C SER A 124 -5.73 -4.99 20.80
N ASN A 125 -4.99 -5.78 21.57
CA ASN A 125 -4.68 -5.41 22.95
C ASN A 125 -3.69 -4.25 23.04
N ASP A 126 -2.91 -4.01 21.99
CA ASP A 126 -1.91 -2.95 21.98
C ASP A 126 -2.51 -1.60 21.62
N GLY A 127 -3.74 -1.59 21.13
CA GLY A 127 -4.44 -0.38 20.74
C GLY A 127 -5.35 -0.68 19.57
N LEU A 128 -6.36 0.16 19.43
CA LEU A 128 -7.32 -0.02 18.34
C LEU A 128 -6.91 0.83 17.14
N TYR A 129 -5.74 0.51 16.60
CA TYR A 129 -5.17 1.25 15.49
C TYR A 129 -5.55 0.55 14.19
N ARG A 130 -6.35 1.22 13.38
CA ARG A 130 -6.76 0.70 12.09
C ARG A 130 -5.64 0.99 11.10
N LEU A 131 -4.68 0.08 11.04
CA LEU A 131 -3.45 0.28 10.28
C LEU A 131 -3.67 -0.14 8.83
N CYS A 132 -3.45 0.80 7.90
CA CYS A 132 -3.70 0.60 6.48
C CYS A 132 -2.41 0.33 5.74
N SER A 133 -1.96 1.27 4.89
CA SER A 133 -0.75 1.02 4.12
C SER A 133 0.50 1.17 4.98
N ALA A 134 1.62 0.76 4.42
CA ALA A 134 2.88 0.74 5.15
C ALA A 134 4.06 0.88 4.21
N THR A 135 5.20 1.24 4.79
CA THR A 135 6.46 1.32 4.07
C THR A 135 7.55 0.66 4.92
N MET A 136 8.24 -0.32 4.36
CA MET A 136 9.40 -0.91 5.02
C MET A 136 10.62 -0.05 4.70
N VAL A 137 11.17 0.65 5.70
CA VAL A 137 12.38 1.43 5.49
C VAL A 137 13.58 0.59 5.90
N THR A 138 14.67 0.73 5.14
CA THR A 138 15.83 -0.12 5.30
C THR A 138 17.11 0.71 5.36
N PRO A 139 18.18 0.16 5.96
CA PRO A 139 19.46 0.87 5.95
C PRO A 139 19.96 1.20 4.56
N GLU A 140 19.80 0.26 3.62
CA GLU A 140 20.36 0.43 2.27
C GLU A 140 19.67 1.56 1.52
N ILE A 141 18.35 1.65 1.62
CA ILE A 141 17.58 2.63 0.84
C ILE A 141 17.42 3.93 1.61
N HIS A 142 17.12 3.84 2.90
CA HIS A 142 16.67 5.01 3.67
C HIS A 142 17.66 5.51 4.70
N GLY A 143 18.74 4.77 4.94
CA GLY A 143 19.76 5.22 5.88
C GLY A 143 19.39 5.06 7.35
N VAL A 144 18.37 4.26 7.63
CA VAL A 144 18.04 3.93 9.02
C VAL A 144 19.04 2.92 9.56
N ALA A 145 19.16 2.82 10.90
CA ALA A 145 20.13 1.92 11.49
C ALA A 145 19.77 0.45 11.28
N ARG A 146 18.48 0.13 11.22
CA ARG A 146 17.98 -1.21 10.98
C ARG A 146 16.61 -1.13 10.33
N PRO A 147 16.14 -2.22 9.71
CA PRO A 147 14.82 -2.16 9.06
C PRO A 147 13.73 -1.78 10.04
N GLN A 148 12.78 -0.98 9.55
CA GLN A 148 11.63 -0.52 10.33
C GLN A 148 10.41 -0.53 9.42
N PHE A 149 9.26 -0.83 10.01
CA PHE A 149 8.00 -0.89 9.29
C PHE A 149 7.17 0.31 9.72
N ILE A 150 7.04 1.29 8.83
CA ILE A 150 6.21 2.46 9.10
C ILE A 150 4.81 2.15 8.65
N THR A 151 3.85 2.27 9.54
CA THR A 151 2.48 1.90 9.29
C THR A 151 1.55 2.97 9.81
N CYS A 152 0.41 3.14 9.15
CA CYS A 152 -0.39 4.34 9.30
C CYS A 152 -1.77 4.02 9.82
N GLY A 153 -2.18 4.74 10.87
CA GLY A 153 -3.51 4.63 11.42
C GLY A 153 -4.50 5.48 10.67
N GLU A 154 -5.64 4.91 10.38
CA GLU A 154 -6.68 5.54 9.57
C GLU A 154 -8.02 5.53 10.29
N SER A 155 -8.01 5.81 11.59
CA SER A 155 -9.24 5.74 12.38
C SER A 155 -9.91 7.09 12.59
N GLY A 156 -9.50 8.10 11.85
CA GLY A 156 -10.07 9.43 11.96
C GLY A 156 -9.02 10.48 12.22
N PHE A 157 -9.46 11.71 12.40
CA PHE A 157 -8.55 12.85 12.46
C PHE A 157 -7.55 12.77 13.62
N ASP A 158 -7.82 11.97 14.61
CA ASP A 158 -6.92 11.84 15.77
C ASP A 158 -6.04 10.59 15.67
N SER A 159 -5.90 10.01 14.50
CA SER A 159 -5.01 8.89 14.27
C SER A 159 -3.57 9.36 14.09
N GLN A 160 -2.64 8.43 14.23
CA GLN A 160 -1.22 8.75 14.16
C GLN A 160 -0.49 7.68 13.34
N ILE A 161 0.77 7.96 13.07
CA ILE A 161 1.63 7.09 12.29
C ILE A 161 2.58 6.38 13.26
N HIS A 162 2.77 5.09 13.01
CA HIS A 162 3.54 4.22 13.88
C HIS A 162 4.76 3.69 13.16
N ILE A 163 5.77 3.31 13.93
CA ILE A 163 6.92 2.60 13.41
C ILE A 163 7.12 1.36 14.26
N VAL A 164 7.29 0.22 13.59
CA VAL A 164 7.32 -1.09 14.22
C VAL A 164 8.60 -1.79 13.81
N ASP A 165 9.28 -2.42 14.78
CA ASP A 165 10.49 -3.19 14.49
C ASP A 165 10.05 -4.57 13.95
N PRO A 166 10.33 -4.88 12.68
CA PRO A 166 9.89 -6.16 12.10
C PRO A 166 10.57 -7.37 12.74
N TYR A 167 11.68 -7.14 13.46
CA TYR A 167 12.37 -8.21 14.17
C TYR A 167 12.17 -8.14 15.68
N GLY A 168 11.26 -7.28 16.13
CA GLY A 168 11.05 -7.07 17.54
C GLY A 168 10.20 -8.15 18.19
N ARG A 169 10.01 -7.99 19.49
CA ARG A 169 9.18 -8.91 20.26
C ARG A 169 7.72 -8.49 20.19
N PRO A 170 6.82 -9.46 20.12
CA PRO A 170 5.39 -9.12 20.08
C PRO A 170 4.98 -8.16 21.20
N SER A 171 4.18 -7.18 20.84
CA SER A 171 3.62 -6.17 21.74
C SER A 171 4.65 -5.28 22.42
N GLU A 172 5.89 -5.26 21.90
CA GLU A 172 6.94 -4.42 22.45
C GLU A 172 7.66 -3.60 21.39
N THR A 173 7.10 -3.55 20.17
CA THR A 173 7.82 -2.99 19.03
C THR A 173 7.23 -1.69 18.51
N ASP A 174 6.03 -1.33 18.92
CA ASP A 174 5.32 -0.18 18.37
C ASP A 174 5.81 1.12 19.02
N ARG A 175 6.01 2.12 18.17
CA ARG A 175 6.33 3.47 18.62
C ARG A 175 5.58 4.46 17.73
N ILE A 176 5.00 5.48 18.32
CA ILE A 176 4.28 6.50 17.57
C ILE A 176 5.26 7.58 17.12
N LEU A 177 5.16 7.97 15.85
CA LEU A 177 5.96 9.06 15.30
C LEU A 177 5.25 10.38 15.53
N THR A 178 5.47 10.97 16.69
CA THR A 178 4.71 12.17 17.09
C THR A 178 5.04 13.38 16.21
N SER A 179 6.22 13.41 15.60
CA SER A 179 6.58 14.50 14.69
C SER A 179 5.78 14.49 13.40
N PHE A 180 5.09 13.39 13.10
CA PHE A 180 4.28 13.27 11.89
C PHE A 180 2.87 13.84 12.06
N GLY A 181 2.50 14.23 13.29
CA GLY A 181 1.20 14.83 13.55
C GLY A 181 0.07 13.85 13.63
N TYR A 182 -1.15 14.37 13.54
CA TYR A 182 -2.38 13.59 13.59
C TYR A 182 -3.11 13.69 12.26
N TRP A 183 -3.31 12.57 11.63
CA TRP A 183 -4.00 12.45 10.34
C TRP A 183 -4.67 11.09 10.30
N SER A 184 -5.75 10.99 9.53
CA SER A 184 -6.28 9.68 9.18
C SER A 184 -5.43 9.16 8.04
N ALA A 185 -4.23 8.68 8.38
CA ALA A 185 -3.20 8.49 7.38
C ALA A 185 -3.34 7.15 6.66
N GLU A 186 -3.25 7.22 5.34
CA GLU A 186 -3.21 6.01 4.53
C GLU A 186 -1.80 5.45 4.46
N ASN A 187 -0.82 6.28 4.07
CA ASN A 187 0.56 5.81 3.97
C ASN A 187 1.52 6.95 4.31
N ALA A 188 2.72 6.57 4.70
CA ALA A 188 3.83 7.48 4.94
C ALA A 188 5.04 6.90 4.23
N VAL A 189 5.42 7.53 3.12
CA VAL A 189 6.40 6.99 2.19
C VAL A 189 7.67 7.81 2.25
N THR A 190 8.74 7.21 2.75
CA THR A 190 10.03 7.89 2.88
C THR A 190 10.82 7.72 1.60
N LEU A 191 11.37 8.83 1.09
CA LEU A 191 12.18 8.80 -0.11
C LEU A 191 13.56 8.22 0.18
N PRO A 192 14.23 7.67 -0.84
CA PRO A 192 15.59 7.14 -0.65
C PRO A 192 16.53 8.23 -0.11
N LYS A 193 17.52 7.80 0.64
CA LYS A 193 18.43 8.72 1.34
C LYS A 193 19.20 9.65 0.42
N GLY A 194 19.41 9.25 -0.84
CA GLY A 194 20.14 10.08 -1.78
C GLY A 194 19.28 11.09 -2.53
N THR A 195 17.97 11.00 -2.40
CA THR A 195 17.07 11.91 -3.11
C THR A 195 17.28 13.36 -2.65
N TYR A 196 17.36 13.57 -1.35
CA TYR A 196 17.72 14.86 -0.75
C TYR A 196 18.77 14.56 0.32
N PRO A 197 20.07 14.64 -0.04
CA PRO A 197 21.12 14.25 0.89
C PRO A 197 21.05 14.98 2.22
N ASN A 198 21.28 14.24 3.28
CA ASN A 198 21.28 14.73 4.66
C ASN A 198 19.91 15.21 5.13
N ARG A 199 18.86 14.71 4.53
CA ARG A 199 17.49 14.98 4.96
C ARG A 199 16.68 13.70 4.91
N THR A 200 15.64 13.64 5.73
CA THR A 200 14.63 12.59 5.67
C THR A 200 13.36 13.22 5.15
N VAL A 201 12.88 12.78 4.00
CA VAL A 201 11.67 13.33 3.40
C VAL A 201 10.64 12.22 3.30
N THR A 202 9.49 12.42 3.94
CA THR A 202 8.41 11.44 3.94
C THR A 202 7.12 12.11 3.48
N LEU A 203 6.45 11.52 2.50
CA LEU A 203 5.14 11.99 2.03
C LEU A 203 4.06 11.19 2.74
N ILE A 204 3.01 11.88 3.18
CA ILE A 204 1.92 11.28 3.94
C ILE A 204 0.61 11.60 3.24
N GLY A 205 -0.22 10.60 3.05
CA GLY A 205 -1.56 10.78 2.51
C GLY A 205 -2.59 10.77 3.62
N ASP A 206 -3.37 11.82 3.70
CA ASP A 206 -4.43 11.93 4.70
C ASP A 206 -5.74 11.52 4.07
N ASP A 207 -6.24 10.35 4.45
CA ASP A 207 -7.52 9.84 4.00
C ASP A 207 -8.61 10.26 4.98
N ASP A 208 -8.81 11.56 5.09
CA ASP A 208 -9.83 12.06 6.00
C ASP A 208 -11.18 12.04 5.30
N PHE A 209 -12.01 11.12 5.73
CA PHE A 209 -13.32 10.92 5.16
C PHE A 209 -14.25 12.09 5.45
N ALA A 210 -14.07 12.76 6.59
CA ALA A 210 -14.99 13.80 7.03
C ALA A 210 -14.63 15.18 6.52
N ASN A 211 -13.34 15.50 6.43
CA ASN A 211 -12.88 16.87 6.23
C ASN A 211 -12.23 17.12 4.87
N GLY A 212 -11.96 16.10 4.09
CA GLY A 212 -11.11 16.21 2.93
C GLY A 212 -9.66 15.96 3.32
N GLY A 213 -8.93 15.31 2.46
CA GLY A 213 -7.58 14.86 2.78
C GLY A 213 -6.51 15.83 2.33
N GLU A 214 -5.49 15.97 3.14
CA GLU A 214 -4.33 16.78 2.80
C GLU A 214 -3.21 15.90 2.26
N LEU A 215 -2.35 16.50 1.45
CA LEU A 215 -1.07 15.90 1.09
C LEU A 215 -0.03 16.50 2.01
N VAL A 216 0.62 15.66 2.79
CA VAL A 216 1.44 16.09 3.92
C VAL A 216 2.88 15.67 3.67
N MET A 217 3.84 16.44 4.18
CA MET A 217 5.25 16.10 4.08
C MET A 217 5.94 16.32 5.40
N TYR A 218 6.74 15.35 5.80
CA TYR A 218 7.65 15.47 6.94
C TYR A 218 9.06 15.62 6.40
N VAL A 219 9.82 16.56 6.96
CA VAL A 219 11.22 16.75 6.61
C VAL A 219 12.05 16.77 7.89
N GLY A 220 12.92 15.77 8.03
CA GLY A 220 13.85 15.68 9.14
C GLY A 220 15.26 16.00 8.71
N GLN A 221 16.10 16.46 9.65
CA GLN A 221 17.50 16.71 9.38
C GLN A 221 18.29 15.43 9.56
N GLY A 222 19.17 15.14 8.59
CA GLY A 222 19.90 13.89 8.58
C GLY A 222 19.08 12.78 7.97
N THR A 223 19.73 11.67 7.66
CA THR A 223 19.05 10.51 7.09
C THR A 223 18.47 9.64 8.19
N GLY A 224 17.33 9.02 7.90
CA GLY A 224 16.70 8.10 8.84
C GLY A 224 16.22 8.75 10.12
N ASN A 225 15.89 10.03 10.07
CA ASN A 225 15.49 10.79 11.26
C ASN A 225 13.99 11.09 11.17
N PHE A 226 13.21 10.36 11.97
CA PHE A 226 11.75 10.51 11.97
C PHE A 226 11.23 11.27 13.19
N ASP A 227 12.13 11.85 14.00
CA ASP A 227 11.71 12.35 15.31
C ASP A 227 11.79 13.84 15.51
N ASN A 228 12.67 14.53 14.79
CA ASN A 228 12.96 15.94 15.09
C ASN A 228 12.74 16.87 13.90
N GLY A 229 11.98 16.43 12.93
CA GLY A 229 11.74 17.25 11.76
C GLY A 229 10.51 18.12 11.89
N LYS A 230 10.16 18.73 10.77
CA LYS A 230 9.00 19.60 10.67
C LYS A 230 7.97 19.02 9.72
N LEU A 231 6.74 19.45 9.89
CA LEU A 231 5.60 18.93 9.15
C LEU A 231 5.00 20.03 8.29
N TYR A 232 4.57 19.65 7.07
CA TYR A 232 4.11 20.61 6.07
C TYR A 232 2.89 20.06 5.35
N VAL A 233 2.07 20.97 4.81
CA VAL A 233 0.94 20.58 3.95
C VAL A 233 1.07 21.28 2.60
N ALA A 234 0.58 20.61 1.56
CA ALA A 234 0.66 21.11 0.20
C ALA A 234 -0.43 22.13 -0.08
N ARG A 235 -0.08 23.20 -0.78
CA ARG A 235 -1.06 24.16 -1.30
C ARG A 235 -0.63 24.63 -2.67
N ARG A 236 -1.56 25.19 -3.41
CA ARG A 236 -1.23 25.76 -4.71
C ARG A 236 -0.42 27.05 -4.52
N LYS A 237 0.58 27.22 -5.36
CA LYS A 237 1.52 28.32 -5.17
C LYS A 237 0.99 29.63 -5.72
N ASN A 238 0.36 29.63 -6.88
CA ASN A 238 -0.10 30.85 -7.53
C ASN A 238 -1.62 30.96 -7.52
N SER A 239 -2.24 30.42 -6.49
CA SER A 239 -3.69 30.40 -6.36
C SER A 239 -4.04 30.17 -4.90
N THR A 240 -5.18 30.67 -4.46
CA THR A 240 -5.69 30.36 -3.14
C THR A 240 -6.72 29.23 -3.15
N SER A 241 -6.96 28.64 -4.33
CA SER A 241 -7.94 27.57 -4.43
C SER A 241 -7.51 26.34 -3.63
N THR A 242 -8.44 25.80 -2.86
CA THR A 242 -8.24 24.55 -2.15
C THR A 242 -8.99 23.41 -2.83
N ARG A 243 -9.67 23.68 -3.93
CA ARG A 243 -10.60 22.77 -4.58
C ARG A 243 -9.86 21.86 -5.57
N GLU A 244 -9.85 20.54 -5.32
CA GLU A 244 -9.08 19.67 -6.22
C GLU A 244 -9.65 19.69 -7.64
N ARG A 245 -10.95 19.86 -7.80
CA ARG A 245 -11.53 19.82 -9.14
C ARG A 245 -11.28 21.09 -9.95
N ASP A 246 -10.66 22.09 -9.36
CA ASP A 246 -10.14 23.21 -10.14
C ASP A 246 -8.88 22.82 -10.93
N MET A 247 -8.25 21.71 -10.57
CA MET A 247 -7.12 21.17 -11.31
C MET A 247 -7.63 20.14 -12.31
N VAL A 248 -7.17 20.24 -13.55
CA VAL A 248 -7.67 19.40 -14.64
C VAL A 248 -6.53 18.70 -15.36
N VAL A 249 -6.85 17.63 -16.03
CA VAL A 249 -5.89 16.86 -16.83
C VAL A 249 -5.29 17.76 -17.90
N GLY A 250 -3.97 17.63 -18.10
CA GLY A 250 -3.27 18.36 -19.13
C GLY A 250 -2.65 19.67 -18.69
N GLN A 251 -2.81 20.03 -17.42
CA GLN A 251 -2.23 21.24 -16.86
C GLN A 251 -1.27 20.88 -15.74
N THR A 252 -0.27 21.73 -15.55
CA THR A 252 0.70 21.57 -14.47
C THR A 252 0.53 22.72 -13.50
N TYR A 253 0.45 22.40 -12.22
CA TYR A 253 0.14 23.37 -11.18
C TYR A 253 1.31 23.47 -10.19
N PRO A 254 1.94 24.64 -10.07
CA PRO A 254 2.96 24.82 -9.04
C PRO A 254 2.35 24.70 -7.66
N ILE A 255 3.04 23.98 -6.78
CA ILE A 255 2.62 23.83 -5.39
C ILE A 255 3.81 24.10 -4.47
N GLU A 256 3.50 24.35 -3.23
CA GLU A 256 4.50 24.48 -2.17
C GLU A 256 3.97 23.79 -0.91
N PHE A 257 4.91 23.39 -0.07
CA PHE A 257 4.58 22.78 1.22
C PHE A 257 4.84 23.81 2.30
N VAL A 258 3.83 24.11 3.10
CA VAL A 258 3.91 25.14 4.14
C VAL A 258 3.79 24.51 5.50
N GLU A 259 4.55 25.01 6.47
CA GLU A 259 4.70 24.38 7.75
C GLU A 259 3.43 24.43 8.60
N ILE A 260 3.11 23.31 9.21
CA ILE A 260 2.21 23.25 10.35
C ILE A 260 3.09 23.24 11.59
N THR A 261 3.09 24.34 12.33
CA THR A 261 4.00 24.51 13.46
C THR A 261 3.58 23.66 14.64
N ASN A 262 4.55 23.33 15.48
CA ASN A 262 4.31 22.63 16.75
C ASN A 262 3.62 21.29 16.56
N ALA A 263 4.09 20.51 15.57
CA ALA A 263 3.40 19.28 15.22
C ALA A 263 3.37 18.28 16.39
N THR A 264 4.42 18.24 17.20
CA THR A 264 4.48 17.28 18.30
C THR A 264 3.58 17.64 19.46
N THR A 265 3.19 18.91 19.58
CA THR A 265 2.38 19.36 20.71
C THR A 265 1.01 19.88 20.33
N ARG A 266 0.76 20.07 19.04
CA ARG A 266 -0.53 20.58 18.57
C ARG A 266 -1.63 19.55 18.84
N PRO A 267 -2.77 19.97 19.39
CA PRO A 267 -3.88 19.04 19.59
C PRO A 267 -4.38 18.46 18.27
N ALA A 268 -4.84 17.22 18.30
CA ALA A 268 -5.30 16.53 17.09
C ALA A 268 -6.37 17.33 16.34
N ALA A 269 -7.29 17.93 17.06
CA ALA A 269 -8.39 18.64 16.43
C ALA A 269 -7.95 19.90 15.67
N GLU A 270 -6.71 20.34 15.84
CA GLU A 270 -6.23 21.57 15.21
C GLU A 270 -5.43 21.35 13.95
N PHE A 271 -5.20 20.09 13.53
CA PHE A 271 -4.42 19.88 12.30
C PHE A 271 -5.23 20.24 11.06
N ASN A 272 -6.45 19.76 10.95
CA ASN A 272 -7.28 20.10 9.80
C ASN A 272 -7.60 21.58 9.75
N SER A 273 -7.90 22.20 10.89
CA SER A 273 -8.22 23.61 10.90
C SER A 273 -7.00 24.46 10.51
N GLU A 274 -5.82 24.05 10.94
CA GLU A 274 -4.61 24.77 10.54
C GLU A 274 -4.34 24.61 9.04
N SER A 275 -4.58 23.41 8.51
CA SER A 275 -4.44 23.19 7.06
C SER A 275 -5.35 24.14 6.29
N ARG A 276 -6.59 24.28 6.74
CA ARG A 276 -7.54 25.17 6.09
C ARG A 276 -7.10 26.63 6.19
N ARG A 277 -6.58 27.02 7.33
CA ARG A 277 -6.07 28.38 7.50
C ARG A 277 -4.93 28.67 6.53
N LEU A 278 -4.14 27.64 6.21
CA LEU A 278 -3.00 27.77 5.30
C LEU A 278 -3.39 27.62 3.82
N ASN A 279 -4.67 27.42 3.52
CA ASN A 279 -5.17 27.19 2.17
C ASN A 279 -4.63 25.89 1.56
N ALA A 280 -4.48 24.85 2.36
CA ALA A 280 -4.04 23.56 1.87
C ALA A 280 -5.02 23.00 0.85
N LEU A 281 -4.52 22.28 -0.14
CA LEU A 281 -5.38 21.52 -1.04
C LEU A 281 -6.13 20.47 -0.24
N LEU A 282 -7.42 20.32 -0.53
CA LEU A 282 -8.27 19.35 0.12
C LEU A 282 -8.77 18.38 -0.94
N PHE A 283 -8.22 17.18 -0.91
CA PHE A 283 -8.54 16.13 -1.86
C PHE A 283 -9.67 15.26 -1.33
N GLY A 284 -10.27 14.50 -2.23
CA GLY A 284 -11.30 13.55 -1.84
C GLY A 284 -10.70 12.25 -1.34
N ARG A 285 -10.01 12.31 -0.19
CA ARG A 285 -9.37 11.17 0.49
C ARG A 285 -8.07 10.77 -0.22
N VAL A 286 -6.95 11.31 0.27
CA VAL A 286 -5.63 10.93 -0.27
C VAL A 286 -5.28 9.55 0.26
N GLU A 287 -5.11 8.62 -0.66
CA GLU A 287 -4.78 7.25 -0.31
C GLU A 287 -3.29 7.00 -0.48
N ASP A 288 -2.92 5.92 -1.14
CA ASP A 288 -1.53 5.50 -1.21
C ASP A 288 -0.69 6.39 -2.12
N ILE A 289 0.58 6.45 -1.80
CA ILE A 289 1.60 7.24 -2.51
C ILE A 289 2.78 6.33 -2.78
N ASP A 290 3.43 6.51 -3.95
CA ASP A 290 4.68 5.82 -4.19
C ASP A 290 5.55 6.66 -5.12
N TYR A 291 6.85 6.42 -5.08
CA TYR A 291 7.81 7.16 -5.88
C TYR A 291 8.38 6.28 -6.98
N ARG A 292 8.84 6.92 -8.06
CA ARG A 292 9.45 6.23 -9.18
C ARG A 292 10.80 5.67 -8.78
N LYS A 293 11.09 4.46 -9.22
CA LYS A 293 12.33 3.75 -8.90
C LYS A 293 13.36 3.97 -10.01
N GLY A 294 14.57 3.53 -9.76
CA GLY A 294 15.64 3.55 -10.74
C GLY A 294 16.80 4.46 -10.41
N SER A 295 16.55 5.56 -9.73
CA SER A 295 17.62 6.48 -9.31
C SER A 295 17.09 7.41 -8.22
N ASP A 296 18.01 8.12 -7.56
CA ASP A 296 17.62 9.12 -6.60
C ASP A 296 16.85 10.26 -7.25
N ALA A 297 17.25 10.65 -8.45
CA ALA A 297 16.53 11.70 -9.18
C ALA A 297 15.12 11.25 -9.55
N ALA A 298 14.97 10.00 -9.97
CA ALA A 298 13.66 9.47 -10.32
C ALA A 298 12.70 9.48 -9.13
N ALA A 299 13.23 9.33 -7.92
CA ALA A 299 12.38 9.29 -6.73
C ALA A 299 11.70 10.62 -6.42
N ARG A 300 12.10 11.71 -7.09
CA ARG A 300 11.38 12.97 -6.95
C ARG A 300 10.09 13.01 -7.77
N GLU A 301 9.84 11.99 -8.55
CA GLU A 301 8.60 11.83 -9.30
C GLU A 301 7.74 10.82 -8.54
N LEU A 302 6.62 11.31 -8.00
CA LEU A 302 5.73 10.48 -7.18
C LEU A 302 4.34 10.46 -7.78
N TYR A 303 3.59 9.43 -7.45
CA TYR A 303 2.20 9.30 -7.85
C TYR A 303 1.38 8.96 -6.63
N PHE A 304 0.16 9.47 -6.56
CA PHE A 304 -0.73 9.10 -5.48
C PHE A 304 -2.16 9.00 -5.97
N CYS A 305 -2.92 8.20 -5.24
CA CYS A 305 -4.33 8.00 -5.50
C CYS A 305 -5.16 8.89 -4.59
N VAL A 306 -6.25 9.39 -5.14
CA VAL A 306 -7.33 10.01 -4.38
C VAL A 306 -8.55 9.17 -4.67
N THR A 307 -9.14 8.55 -3.64
CA THR A 307 -10.15 7.53 -3.90
C THR A 307 -11.51 8.11 -4.24
N GLY A 308 -11.87 9.24 -3.63
CA GLY A 308 -13.10 9.92 -4.00
C GLY A 308 -14.13 10.01 -2.89
N GLN A 309 -15.07 10.93 -3.08
CA GLN A 309 -16.20 11.12 -2.18
C GLN A 309 -17.44 11.44 -2.99
N ALA A 310 -18.57 10.89 -2.59
CA ALA A 310 -19.81 11.04 -3.35
C ALA A 310 -20.20 12.51 -3.49
N TRP A 311 -20.54 12.90 -4.68
CA TRP A 311 -21.02 14.26 -4.94
C TRP A 311 -22.40 14.45 -4.30
N GLY A 312 -22.65 15.67 -3.84
CA GLY A 312 -23.94 16.04 -3.30
C GLY A 312 -24.16 15.65 -1.86
N GLY A 313 -23.28 14.87 -1.28
CA GLY A 313 -23.36 14.51 0.13
C GLY A 313 -22.77 15.58 1.02
N ASN A 314 -22.89 15.38 2.33
CA ASN A 314 -22.40 16.37 3.28
C ASN A 314 -20.89 16.62 3.16
N ARG A 315 -20.15 15.59 2.77
CA ARG A 315 -18.69 15.69 2.73
C ARG A 315 -18.17 16.25 1.42
N ASN A 316 -19.01 16.30 0.39
CA ASN A 316 -18.63 16.78 -0.93
C ASN A 316 -19.82 17.53 -1.54
N ALA A 317 -20.42 18.40 -0.74
CA ALA A 317 -21.69 19.02 -1.08
C ALA A 317 -21.61 19.91 -2.32
N ASN A 318 -20.45 20.53 -2.52
CA ASN A 318 -20.25 21.43 -3.66
C ASN A 318 -19.53 20.74 -4.81
N ASN A 319 -19.38 19.44 -4.75
CA ASN A 319 -18.66 18.67 -5.75
C ASN A 319 -17.25 19.19 -5.96
N ASP A 320 -16.60 19.56 -4.88
CA ASP A 320 -15.24 20.10 -4.93
C ASP A 320 -14.19 19.05 -5.15
N ARG A 321 -14.52 17.79 -4.85
CA ARG A 321 -13.57 16.69 -4.88
C ARG A 321 -14.04 15.61 -5.85
N THR A 322 -13.10 14.80 -6.29
CA THR A 322 -13.43 13.70 -7.20
C THR A 322 -14.40 12.72 -6.52
N MET A 323 -15.25 12.10 -7.34
CA MET A 323 -16.14 11.06 -6.83
C MET A 323 -15.60 9.66 -7.10
N TYR A 324 -15.06 9.43 -8.30
CA TYR A 324 -14.67 8.07 -8.70
C TYR A 324 -13.17 7.82 -8.62
N GLY A 325 -12.41 8.85 -8.29
CA GLY A 325 -10.99 8.68 -8.05
C GLY A 325 -10.11 9.36 -9.07
N ARG A 326 -8.93 9.73 -8.62
CA ARG A 326 -7.91 10.36 -9.45
C ARG A 326 -6.54 9.79 -9.14
N VAL A 327 -5.64 9.91 -10.11
CA VAL A 327 -4.22 9.67 -9.89
C VAL A 327 -3.48 10.96 -10.27
N TYR A 328 -2.65 11.42 -9.34
CA TYR A 328 -1.84 12.62 -9.51
C TYR A 328 -0.38 12.26 -9.67
N ARG A 329 0.35 13.08 -10.41
CA ARG A 329 1.82 13.05 -10.43
C ARG A 329 2.34 14.26 -9.70
N LEU A 330 3.24 14.05 -8.76
CA LEU A 330 3.93 15.08 -8.00
C LEU A 330 5.40 15.07 -8.41
N MET A 331 5.89 16.20 -8.91
CA MET A 331 7.31 16.35 -9.25
C MET A 331 7.91 17.31 -8.25
N LEU A 332 8.81 16.81 -7.40
CA LEU A 332 9.46 17.66 -6.41
C LEU A 332 10.69 18.32 -7.00
N ASP A 333 10.96 19.54 -6.53
CA ASP A 333 12.13 20.28 -6.99
C ASP A 333 13.42 19.52 -6.66
N ALA A 334 14.41 19.66 -7.54
CA ALA A 334 15.64 18.89 -7.40
C ALA A 334 16.42 19.22 -6.13
N ASN A 335 16.27 20.45 -5.63
CA ASN A 335 17.07 20.91 -4.49
C ASN A 335 16.25 21.21 -3.25
N ASN A 336 14.95 21.44 -3.41
CA ASN A 336 14.10 21.88 -2.30
C ASN A 336 12.84 21.03 -2.28
N PRO A 337 12.71 20.09 -1.33
CA PRO A 337 11.53 19.24 -1.30
C PRO A 337 10.22 19.98 -1.00
N LEU A 338 10.30 21.23 -0.54
CA LEU A 338 9.10 22.00 -0.21
C LEU A 338 8.47 22.66 -1.43
N GLU A 339 9.03 22.46 -2.61
CA GLU A 339 8.53 23.02 -3.86
C GLU A 339 8.29 21.92 -4.86
N GLY A 340 7.29 22.08 -5.70
CA GLY A 340 7.05 21.09 -6.73
C GLY A 340 5.93 21.48 -7.66
N THR A 341 5.55 20.55 -8.51
CA THR A 341 4.41 20.70 -9.41
C THR A 341 3.50 19.49 -9.27
N LEU A 342 2.23 19.72 -9.52
CA LEU A 342 1.21 18.70 -9.43
C LEU A 342 0.46 18.62 -10.74
N GLU A 343 0.14 17.41 -11.16
CA GLU A 343 -0.55 17.17 -12.42
C GLU A 343 -1.58 16.07 -12.21
N VAL A 344 -2.80 16.28 -12.74
CA VAL A 344 -3.80 15.22 -12.77
C VAL A 344 -3.49 14.34 -13.96
N ILE A 345 -3.11 13.09 -13.72
CA ILE A 345 -2.82 12.14 -14.80
C ILE A 345 -4.09 11.43 -15.24
N PHE A 346 -4.87 10.94 -14.28
CA PHE A 346 -6.10 10.21 -14.55
C PHE A 346 -7.23 10.78 -13.72
N ASP A 347 -8.36 11.03 -14.37
CA ASP A 347 -9.55 11.57 -13.73
C ASP A 347 -10.71 10.63 -13.98
N GLY A 348 -11.11 9.90 -12.94
CA GLY A 348 -12.20 8.93 -13.04
C GLY A 348 -13.57 9.57 -13.22
N ASP A 349 -13.68 10.87 -12.96
CA ASP A 349 -14.96 11.56 -13.15
C ASP A 349 -15.25 11.89 -14.62
N ASP A 350 -14.24 11.82 -15.48
CA ASP A 350 -14.39 12.13 -16.89
C ASP A 350 -14.87 10.88 -17.62
N ILE A 351 -16.16 10.86 -17.94
CA ILE A 351 -16.78 9.68 -18.56
C ILE A 351 -16.25 9.42 -19.96
N ASN A 352 -15.60 10.40 -20.57
CA ASN A 352 -15.00 10.25 -21.89
C ASN A 352 -13.49 10.07 -21.83
N GLY A 353 -12.92 10.02 -20.63
CA GLY A 353 -11.48 9.92 -20.48
C GLY A 353 -11.00 8.48 -20.37
N PRO A 354 -9.67 8.31 -20.36
CA PRO A 354 -9.11 6.96 -20.29
C PRO A 354 -9.36 6.26 -18.95
N ALA A 355 -9.66 7.00 -17.90
CA ALA A 355 -9.90 6.45 -16.57
C ALA A 355 -11.40 6.33 -16.25
N ARG A 356 -12.25 6.31 -17.27
CA ARG A 356 -13.71 6.34 -17.07
C ARG A 356 -14.25 5.13 -16.32
N GLU A 357 -13.47 4.06 -16.22
CA GLU A 357 -13.92 2.87 -15.52
C GLU A 357 -13.38 2.75 -14.09
N PHE A 358 -12.66 3.77 -13.61
CA PHE A 358 -12.18 3.76 -12.23
C PHE A 358 -13.31 3.58 -11.24
N MET A 359 -13.10 2.69 -10.28
CA MET A 359 -14.01 2.52 -9.15
C MET A 359 -13.20 2.69 -7.87
N ASN A 360 -12.90 3.95 -7.56
CA ASN A 360 -12.29 4.35 -6.29
C ASN A 360 -10.90 3.73 -6.10
N VAL A 361 -9.96 4.23 -6.89
CA VAL A 361 -8.56 3.80 -6.81
C VAL A 361 -7.99 4.12 -5.44
N ASP A 362 -7.11 3.25 -4.95
CA ASP A 362 -6.69 3.31 -3.56
C ASP A 362 -5.18 3.10 -3.43
N ASN A 363 -4.71 1.92 -3.73
CA ASN A 363 -3.28 1.61 -3.59
C ASN A 363 -2.56 1.84 -4.91
N ILE A 364 -1.26 2.07 -4.81
CA ILE A 364 -0.46 2.37 -5.99
C ILE A 364 0.94 1.80 -5.81
N CYS A 365 1.51 1.30 -6.90
CA CYS A 365 2.87 0.79 -6.90
C CYS A 365 3.57 1.35 -8.13
N VAL A 366 4.68 2.06 -7.93
CA VAL A 366 5.41 2.70 -9.01
C VAL A 366 6.76 2.01 -9.15
N THR A 367 7.07 1.60 -10.37
CA THR A 367 8.36 0.99 -10.67
C THR A 367 9.22 2.01 -11.44
N GLU A 368 10.28 1.53 -12.06
CA GLU A 368 11.08 2.41 -12.89
C GLU A 368 10.29 2.92 -14.09
N ASN A 369 9.42 2.07 -14.67
CA ASN A 369 8.77 2.40 -15.93
C ASN A 369 7.25 2.35 -15.89
N TYR A 370 6.64 1.90 -14.80
CA TYR A 370 5.20 1.66 -14.77
C TYR A 370 4.57 2.17 -13.49
N VAL A 371 3.30 2.53 -13.60
CA VAL A 371 2.44 2.82 -12.46
C VAL A 371 1.34 1.76 -12.45
N TYR A 372 1.22 1.05 -11.32
CA TYR A 372 0.16 0.08 -11.07
C TYR A 372 -0.82 0.70 -10.10
N ILE A 373 -2.10 0.70 -10.47
CA ILE A 373 -3.15 1.41 -9.73
C ILE A 373 -4.20 0.41 -9.30
N GLN A 374 -4.45 0.28 -8.00
CA GLN A 374 -5.32 -0.76 -7.45
C GLN A 374 -6.59 -0.16 -6.89
N GLU A 375 -7.72 -0.82 -7.16
CA GLU A 375 -9.05 -0.36 -6.73
C GLU A 375 -9.41 -0.87 -5.36
N ASP A 376 -10.20 -0.06 -4.71
CA ASP A 376 -10.94 -0.39 -3.51
C ASP A 376 -12.37 -0.78 -3.89
N UNK A 377 -13.11 -1.03 -3.05
CA UNK A 377 -14.33 -1.46 -3.23
C UNK A 377 -15.06 -0.53 -3.98
N ASN A 378 -15.86 -1.03 -4.53
CA ASN A 378 -16.81 -0.31 -5.36
C ASN A 378 -17.77 0.50 -4.49
N ARG A 379 -17.26 1.56 -4.00
CA ARG A 379 -17.91 2.29 -2.92
C ARG A 379 -19.17 3.04 -3.36
N TYR A 380 -19.14 3.60 -4.57
CA TYR A 380 -20.23 4.48 -5.04
C TYR A 380 -21.10 3.81 -6.09
N ARG A 381 -21.48 2.58 -5.82
CA ARG A 381 -22.40 1.86 -6.67
C ARG A 381 -23.85 2.23 -6.30
N PRO A 382 -24.79 2.05 -7.21
CA PRO A 382 -26.17 2.52 -6.98
C PRO A 382 -26.84 1.99 -5.73
N ASN A 383 -26.54 0.77 -5.32
CA ASN A 383 -27.22 0.16 -4.18
C ASN A 383 -26.49 0.37 -2.86
N SER A 384 -25.44 1.16 -2.86
CA SER A 384 -24.66 1.38 -1.63
C SER A 384 -25.32 2.34 -0.66
N GLY A 385 -26.25 3.15 -1.14
CA GLY A 385 -26.82 4.21 -0.33
C GLY A 385 -26.01 5.49 -0.32
N GLU A 386 -24.88 5.49 -0.99
CA GLU A 386 -24.04 6.68 -1.06
C GLU A 386 -24.23 7.47 -2.35
N LEU A 387 -24.86 6.89 -3.33
CA LEU A 387 -25.11 7.55 -4.60
C LEU A 387 -26.54 8.04 -4.65
N THR A 388 -26.77 9.25 -4.21
CA THR A 388 -28.08 9.86 -4.31
C THR A 388 -27.99 11.01 -5.29
N GLY A 389 -28.82 10.95 -6.34
CA GLY A 389 -28.87 12.00 -7.34
C GLY A 389 -27.74 12.01 -8.34
N VAL A 390 -26.97 10.94 -8.40
CA VAL A 390 -25.87 10.85 -9.36
C VAL A 390 -26.35 10.19 -10.64
N SER A 391 -25.72 10.56 -11.74
CA SER A 391 -26.09 10.04 -13.06
C SER A 391 -25.88 8.52 -13.14
N THR A 392 -26.88 7.82 -13.59
CA THR A 392 -26.80 6.38 -13.77
C THR A 392 -25.89 5.99 -14.94
N VAL A 393 -25.55 6.93 -15.80
CA VAL A 393 -24.67 6.61 -16.94
C VAL A 393 -23.28 6.23 -16.44
N PHE A 394 -22.75 6.99 -15.49
CA PHE A 394 -21.46 6.64 -14.88
C PHE A 394 -21.51 5.27 -14.25
N ASP A 395 -22.56 5.04 -13.49
CA ASP A 395 -22.67 3.78 -12.75
C ASP A 395 -22.75 2.58 -13.66
N ALA A 396 -23.52 2.69 -14.74
CA ALA A 396 -23.68 1.59 -15.66
C ALA A 396 -22.38 1.18 -16.33
N GLN A 397 -21.48 2.14 -16.56
CA GLN A 397 -20.20 1.83 -17.18
C GLN A 397 -19.25 1.14 -16.22
N ARG A 398 -19.39 1.37 -14.93
CA ARG A 398 -18.42 0.90 -13.94
C ARG A 398 -18.82 -0.37 -13.22
N GLN A 399 -20.11 -0.65 -13.15
CA GLN A 399 -20.64 -1.73 -12.31
C GLN A 399 -20.28 -3.13 -12.78
N ASN A 400 -19.68 -3.28 -13.93
CA ASN A 400 -19.53 -4.59 -14.52
C ASN A 400 -18.20 -5.25 -14.23
N HIS A 401 -17.43 -4.74 -13.27
CA HIS A 401 -16.15 -5.39 -12.99
C HIS A 401 -15.87 -5.50 -11.50
N ASP A 402 -15.12 -6.51 -11.17
CA ASP A 402 -14.58 -6.69 -9.85
C ASP A 402 -13.28 -5.88 -9.71
N ALA A 403 -12.60 -6.02 -8.58
CA ALA A 403 -11.45 -5.18 -8.26
C ALA A 403 -10.35 -5.33 -9.29
N ARG A 404 -9.87 -4.22 -9.80
CA ARG A 404 -8.86 -4.18 -10.85
C ARG A 404 -7.56 -3.57 -10.37
N ILE A 405 -6.46 -4.03 -10.97
CA ILE A 405 -5.20 -3.31 -11.02
C ILE A 405 -5.04 -2.82 -12.44
N TYR A 406 -4.84 -1.51 -12.60
CA TYR A 406 -4.53 -0.92 -13.90
C TYR A 406 -3.04 -0.74 -14.04
N GLN A 407 -2.57 -0.72 -15.29
CA GLN A 407 -1.16 -0.53 -15.61
C GLN A 407 -1.01 0.63 -16.59
N TRP A 408 -0.03 1.46 -16.33
CA TRP A 408 0.31 2.55 -17.27
C TRP A 408 1.81 2.66 -17.34
N ARG A 409 2.34 2.68 -18.57
CA ARG A 409 3.77 2.90 -18.76
C ARG A 409 4.06 4.39 -18.69
N ILE A 410 4.96 4.80 -17.81
CA ILE A 410 5.28 6.20 -17.58
C ILE A 410 5.80 6.81 -18.88
N GLY A 411 5.25 7.96 -19.24
CA GLY A 411 5.63 8.66 -20.45
C GLY A 411 4.82 8.28 -21.68
N SER A 412 4.00 7.24 -21.59
CA SER A 412 3.13 6.85 -22.69
C SER A 412 1.87 7.69 -22.69
N PRO A 413 1.14 7.75 -23.80
CA PRO A 413 -0.17 8.42 -23.78
C PRO A 413 -1.08 7.79 -22.71
N THR A 414 -1.85 8.64 -22.04
CA THR A 414 -2.74 8.13 -20.98
C THR A 414 -3.82 7.22 -21.54
N SER A 415 -4.11 7.33 -22.85
CA SER A 415 -5.06 6.43 -23.50
C SER A 415 -4.58 4.98 -23.50
N THR A 416 -3.31 4.72 -23.20
CA THR A 416 -2.78 3.36 -23.14
C THR A 416 -2.99 2.71 -21.76
N LEU A 417 -3.62 3.39 -20.82
CA LEU A 417 -3.99 2.78 -19.54
C LEU A 417 -4.75 1.49 -19.82
N SER A 418 -4.36 0.41 -19.17
CA SER A 418 -4.96 -0.90 -19.43
C SER A 418 -5.21 -1.65 -18.14
N VAL A 419 -6.09 -2.63 -18.21
CA VAL A 419 -6.35 -3.51 -17.07
C VAL A 419 -5.23 -4.55 -17.01
N PHE A 420 -4.56 -4.60 -15.88
CA PHE A 420 -3.48 -5.54 -15.64
C PHE A 420 -3.99 -6.83 -15.00
N MET A 421 -4.91 -6.70 -14.04
CA MET A 421 -5.43 -7.85 -13.31
C MET A 421 -6.80 -7.50 -12.77
N GLU A 422 -7.62 -8.54 -12.60
CA GLU A 422 -8.92 -8.41 -11.93
C GLU A 422 -9.10 -9.62 -11.03
N VAL A 423 -9.61 -9.40 -9.82
CA VAL A 423 -9.91 -10.48 -8.88
C VAL A 423 -11.35 -10.33 -8.41
N GLY A 424 -11.97 -11.45 -8.11
CA GLY A 424 -13.31 -11.43 -7.57
C GLY A 424 -13.78 -12.82 -7.22
N PRO A 425 -14.87 -12.92 -6.47
CA PRO A 425 -15.34 -14.23 -6.04
C PRO A 425 -15.88 -15.08 -7.19
N ILE A 426 -15.87 -16.37 -6.98
CA ILE A 426 -16.42 -17.32 -7.93
C ILE A 426 -17.94 -17.35 -7.75
N ARG A 427 -18.67 -17.24 -8.87
CA ARG A 427 -20.12 -17.14 -8.87
C ARG A 427 -20.73 -18.28 -9.66
N ASP A 428 -20.47 -19.53 -9.22
CA ASP A 428 -20.92 -20.71 -9.96
C ASP A 428 -22.02 -21.48 -9.26
N GLY A 429 -22.54 -20.93 -8.15
CA GLY A 429 -23.55 -21.62 -7.37
C GLY A 429 -23.04 -22.78 -6.56
N GLY A 430 -21.74 -23.02 -6.57
CA GLY A 430 -21.16 -24.16 -5.91
C GLY A 430 -20.53 -23.84 -4.56
N ALA A 431 -19.67 -24.75 -4.11
CA ALA A 431 -19.08 -24.66 -2.78
C ALA A 431 -18.21 -23.44 -2.59
N LEU A 432 -17.45 -23.06 -3.62
CA LEU A 432 -16.58 -21.89 -3.52
C LEU A 432 -17.39 -20.61 -3.41
N GLN A 433 -18.50 -20.53 -4.16
CA GLN A 433 -19.35 -19.37 -4.02
C GLN A 433 -19.93 -19.28 -2.61
N ARG A 434 -20.43 -20.39 -2.09
CA ARG A 434 -21.04 -20.40 -0.75
C ARG A 434 -20.01 -20.06 0.32
N LYS A 435 -18.77 -20.47 0.12
CA LYS A 435 -17.73 -20.19 1.10
C LYS A 435 -17.29 -18.74 1.08
N TYR A 436 -17.06 -18.21 -0.10
CA TYR A 436 -16.41 -16.90 -0.24
C TYR A 436 -17.39 -15.75 -0.44
N ILE A 437 -18.67 -16.04 -0.64
CA ILE A 437 -19.73 -15.04 -0.58
C ILE A 437 -20.73 -15.52 0.48
N ALA A 438 -20.32 -15.39 1.72
CA ALA A 438 -21.12 -15.88 2.82
C ALA A 438 -22.31 -14.97 3.09
N PRO A 439 -23.48 -15.53 3.40
CA PRO A 439 -24.59 -14.68 3.81
C PRO A 439 -24.25 -13.96 5.10
N ILE A 440 -24.64 -12.71 5.17
CA ILE A 440 -24.37 -11.88 6.33
C ILE A 440 -25.68 -11.35 6.86
N ASN A 441 -26.00 -11.73 8.08
CA ASN A 441 -27.22 -11.26 8.67
C ASN A 441 -27.11 -11.00 10.15
N THR A 442 -26.14 -11.58 10.81
CA THR A 442 -25.98 -11.38 12.25
C THR A 442 -25.16 -10.15 12.58
N ASP A 443 -24.46 -9.60 11.62
CA ASP A 443 -23.57 -8.46 11.83
C ASP A 443 -24.16 -7.14 11.33
N GLY A 444 -25.42 -7.18 10.90
CA GLY A 444 -26.08 -5.98 10.44
C GLY A 444 -25.90 -5.64 8.98
N ARG A 445 -25.15 -6.45 8.27
CA ARG A 445 -24.98 -6.21 6.84
C ARG A 445 -26.17 -6.71 6.05
N PRO A 446 -26.46 -6.09 4.91
CA PRO A 446 -27.57 -6.57 4.09
C PRO A 446 -27.31 -7.98 3.59
N THR A 447 -28.36 -8.77 3.48
CA THR A 447 -28.25 -10.11 2.95
C THR A 447 -28.10 -10.10 1.43
N ASN A 448 -28.46 -9.01 0.78
CA ASN A 448 -28.36 -8.89 -0.67
C ASN A 448 -27.15 -8.04 -1.01
N TRP A 449 -26.11 -8.69 -1.56
CA TRP A 449 -24.97 -7.98 -2.07
C TRP A 449 -25.35 -7.20 -3.32
N PHE A 450 -24.59 -6.16 -3.60
CA PHE A 450 -24.80 -5.37 -4.80
C PHE A 450 -24.85 -6.28 -6.04
N VAL A 451 -25.80 -6.01 -6.94
CA VAL A 451 -25.94 -6.75 -8.18
C VAL A 451 -25.62 -5.80 -9.33
N GLY A 452 -24.62 -6.16 -10.13
CA GLY A 452 -24.24 -5.36 -11.27
C GLY A 452 -25.25 -5.41 -12.40
N SER A 453 -25.03 -4.56 -13.39
CA SER A 453 -25.93 -4.49 -14.54
C SER A 453 -25.94 -5.79 -15.35
N ASP A 454 -24.92 -6.62 -15.22
CA ASP A 454 -24.85 -7.91 -15.91
C ASP A 454 -25.43 -9.05 -15.08
N GLY A 455 -26.05 -8.75 -13.96
CA GLY A 455 -26.68 -9.76 -13.11
C GLY A 455 -25.77 -10.43 -12.11
N ARG A 456 -24.47 -10.09 -12.10
CA ARG A 456 -23.57 -10.69 -11.12
C ARG A 456 -23.73 -9.97 -9.78
N PHE A 457 -23.80 -10.73 -8.70
CA PHE A 457 -23.91 -10.15 -7.37
C PHE A 457 -22.55 -10.11 -6.67
N ALA A 458 -22.45 -9.28 -5.66
CA ALA A 458 -21.22 -9.02 -4.90
C ALA A 458 -20.10 -8.46 -5.79
N ILE A 459 -20.49 -7.84 -6.90
CA ILE A 459 -19.51 -7.28 -7.82
C ILE A 459 -18.88 -6.03 -7.20
N GLY A 460 -17.56 -5.92 -7.33
CA GLY A 460 -16.84 -4.75 -6.85
C GLY A 460 -16.73 -4.64 -5.35
N GLU A 461 -16.99 -5.73 -4.63
CA GLU A 461 -16.94 -5.69 -3.16
C GLU A 461 -15.52 -5.91 -2.61
N TRP A 462 -14.64 -6.54 -3.39
CA TRP A 462 -13.28 -6.81 -2.93
C TRP A 462 -12.39 -5.60 -3.20
N GLU A 463 -11.26 -5.55 -2.50
CA GLU A 463 -10.29 -4.48 -2.72
C GLU A 463 -8.88 -5.03 -2.57
N TYR A 464 -7.91 -4.28 -3.10
CA TYR A 464 -6.51 -4.59 -2.93
C TYR A 464 -5.93 -3.80 -1.77
N GLY A 465 -4.99 -4.42 -1.09
CA GLY A 465 -4.08 -3.70 -0.22
C GLY A 465 -2.77 -3.47 -0.93
N ALA A 466 -1.66 -3.67 -0.23
CA ALA A 466 -0.33 -3.40 -0.77
C ALA A 466 -0.04 -4.21 -2.03
N MET A 467 0.67 -3.56 -2.95
CA MET A 467 1.37 -4.23 -4.03
C MET A 467 2.83 -3.81 -3.89
N ILE A 468 3.71 -4.78 -3.63
CA ILE A 468 5.12 -4.46 -3.36
C ILE A 468 6.02 -5.28 -4.29
N ASP A 469 7.04 -4.61 -4.82
CA ASP A 469 8.05 -5.24 -5.67
C ASP A 469 9.06 -5.94 -4.76
N VAL A 470 9.11 -7.26 -4.83
CA VAL A 470 10.03 -8.05 -4.01
C VAL A 470 11.12 -8.71 -4.87
N SER A 471 11.39 -8.13 -6.03
CA SER A 471 12.40 -8.66 -6.94
C SER A 471 13.77 -8.74 -6.29
N ASN A 472 14.16 -7.68 -5.57
CA ASN A 472 15.48 -7.66 -4.96
C ASN A 472 15.60 -8.68 -3.83
N GLU A 473 14.57 -8.76 -2.98
CA GLU A 473 14.60 -9.68 -1.85
C GLU A 473 14.64 -11.13 -2.31
N THR A 474 13.91 -11.46 -3.37
CA THR A 474 13.82 -12.84 -3.85
C THR A 474 14.91 -13.20 -4.85
N GLY A 475 15.58 -12.21 -5.44
CA GLY A 475 16.51 -12.46 -6.53
C GLY A 475 15.84 -12.86 -7.83
N ARG A 476 14.54 -12.60 -7.95
CA ARG A 476 13.75 -12.95 -9.13
C ARG A 476 13.09 -11.69 -9.67
N PRO A 477 13.65 -11.10 -10.74
CA PRO A 477 13.07 -9.86 -11.29
C PRO A 477 11.61 -10.04 -11.69
N GLY A 478 10.81 -9.02 -11.42
CA GLY A 478 9.40 -9.04 -11.77
C GLY A 478 8.50 -9.75 -10.78
N THR A 479 8.99 -10.05 -9.59
CA THR A 479 8.20 -10.72 -8.56
C THR A 479 7.58 -9.70 -7.62
N PHE A 480 6.27 -9.77 -7.44
CA PHE A 480 5.53 -8.84 -6.59
C PHE A 480 4.62 -9.61 -5.66
N LEU A 481 4.33 -9.01 -4.52
CA LEU A 481 3.29 -9.51 -3.61
C LEU A 481 2.13 -8.54 -3.64
N VAL A 482 0.92 -9.08 -3.62
CA VAL A 482 -0.31 -8.27 -3.65
C VAL A 482 -1.26 -8.77 -2.58
N CYS A 483 -1.67 -7.88 -1.68
CA CYS A 483 -2.65 -8.20 -0.66
C CYS A 483 -4.06 -8.01 -1.21
N VAL A 484 -4.97 -8.90 -0.86
CA VAL A 484 -6.36 -8.82 -1.31
C VAL A 484 -7.29 -8.90 -0.11
N GLN A 485 -8.17 -7.93 0.01
CA GLN A 485 -9.19 -7.87 1.06
C GLN A 485 -10.50 -8.42 0.48
N THR A 486 -10.91 -9.56 1.00
CA THR A 486 -12.04 -10.30 0.46
C THR A 486 -13.28 -10.06 1.31
N HIS A 487 -13.86 -8.90 1.17
CA HIS A 487 -14.91 -8.43 2.08
C HIS A 487 -16.14 -9.34 2.14
N THR A 488 -16.37 -10.16 1.14
CA THR A 488 -17.48 -11.10 1.13
C THR A 488 -17.15 -12.43 1.81
N TRP A 489 -15.88 -12.65 2.14
CA TRP A 489 -15.45 -13.91 2.76
C TRP A 489 -15.56 -13.77 4.26
N ARG A 490 -16.69 -14.20 4.81
CA ARG A 490 -16.96 -14.07 6.23
C ARG A 490 -16.79 -15.41 6.92
N GLN A 491 -16.32 -15.35 8.13
CA GLN A 491 -16.19 -16.56 8.91
C GLN A 491 -17.56 -17.16 9.17
N GLY A 492 -17.74 -18.38 8.77
CA GLY A 492 -18.98 -19.07 9.01
C GLY A 492 -18.74 -20.45 9.61
N GLY A 493 -17.66 -20.59 10.38
CA GLY A 493 -17.32 -21.88 10.94
C GLY A 493 -16.78 -22.84 9.90
N GLN A 494 -16.19 -22.30 8.87
CA GLN A 494 -15.70 -23.13 7.76
C GLN A 494 -14.57 -24.04 8.18
N ILE A 495 -13.71 -23.55 9.06
CA ILE A 495 -12.59 -24.34 9.56
C ILE A 495 -12.69 -24.33 11.08
N PRO A 496 -12.96 -25.49 11.70
CA PRO A 496 -13.11 -25.52 13.15
C PRO A 496 -11.85 -25.04 13.86
N GLY A 497 -12.05 -24.24 14.89
CA GLY A 497 -10.96 -23.72 15.68
C GLY A 497 -10.33 -22.45 15.16
N ARG A 498 -10.72 -22.00 13.98
CA ARG A 498 -10.21 -20.73 13.46
C ARG A 498 -11.21 -19.62 13.73
N ASP A 499 -10.72 -18.51 14.21
CA ASP A 499 -11.56 -17.36 14.53
C ASP A 499 -11.08 -16.18 13.72
N PHE A 500 -11.78 -15.89 12.63
CA PHE A 500 -11.44 -14.74 11.78
C PHE A 500 -11.71 -13.43 12.47
N ARG A 501 -12.56 -13.44 13.50
CA ARG A 501 -12.86 -12.20 14.23
C ARG A 501 -11.76 -11.84 15.23
N ASN A 502 -11.02 -12.83 15.67
CA ASN A 502 -9.99 -12.63 16.69
C ASN A 502 -8.75 -13.44 16.36
N PRO A 503 -8.21 -13.26 15.15
CA PRO A 503 -7.08 -14.09 14.72
C PRO A 503 -5.81 -13.83 15.52
N ASP A 504 -5.68 -12.65 16.09
CA ASP A 504 -4.50 -12.26 16.84
C ASP A 504 -4.61 -12.58 18.33
N ARG A 505 -5.75 -13.17 18.75
CA ARG A 505 -6.02 -13.50 20.15
C ARG A 505 -6.03 -12.26 21.05
N GLY A 506 -6.22 -11.09 20.49
CA GLY A 506 -6.34 -9.87 21.27
C GLY A 506 -7.76 -9.67 21.77
N THR A 507 -8.00 -8.53 22.40
CA THR A 507 -9.31 -8.17 22.90
C THR A 507 -9.97 -7.22 21.92
N LEU A 508 -11.00 -7.71 21.24
CA LEU A 508 -11.75 -6.89 20.31
C LEU A 508 -12.83 -6.12 21.06
N PRO A 509 -13.03 -4.86 20.73
CA PRO A 509 -14.05 -4.08 21.44
C PRO A 509 -15.45 -4.58 21.13
N ALA A 510 -16.30 -4.55 22.14
CA ALA A 510 -17.67 -4.98 22.00
C ALA A 510 -18.44 -4.13 20.98
N ALA A 511 -18.06 -2.88 20.86
CA ALA A 511 -18.77 -1.93 20.00
C ALA A 511 -18.16 -1.81 18.61
N GLN A 512 -17.40 -2.79 18.19
CA GLN A 512 -16.79 -2.71 16.88
C GLN A 512 -17.84 -2.71 15.75
N GLY A 513 -18.93 -3.36 15.98
CA GLY A 513 -20.02 -3.38 15.01
C GLY A 513 -19.66 -4.11 13.74
N PRO A 514 -20.20 -3.67 12.63
CA PRO A 514 -20.00 -4.44 11.40
C PRO A 514 -18.57 -4.43 10.86
N THR A 515 -17.72 -3.53 11.33
CA THR A 515 -16.36 -3.50 10.80
C THR A 515 -15.50 -4.66 11.29
N ASN A 516 -15.91 -5.35 12.34
CA ASN A 516 -15.17 -6.51 12.84
C ASN A 516 -15.95 -7.78 12.56
N LEU A 517 -16.06 -8.13 11.30
CA LEU A 517 -16.98 -9.17 10.86
C LEU A 517 -16.32 -10.52 10.63
N GLY A 518 -15.06 -10.68 10.93
CA GLY A 518 -14.40 -11.95 10.74
C GLY A 518 -14.15 -12.29 9.29
N GLU A 519 -13.63 -11.32 8.54
CA GLU A 519 -13.26 -11.57 7.15
C GLU A 519 -11.99 -12.40 7.05
N GLY A 520 -11.89 -13.14 5.95
CA GLY A 520 -10.62 -13.69 5.54
C GLY A 520 -9.92 -12.76 4.56
N SER A 521 -8.65 -13.03 4.31
CA SER A 521 -7.88 -12.33 3.29
C SER A 521 -6.78 -13.23 2.77
N TYR A 522 -6.11 -12.78 1.71
CA TYR A 522 -5.01 -13.57 1.16
C TYR A 522 -4.02 -12.67 0.45
N VAL A 523 -2.85 -13.25 0.15
CA VAL A 523 -1.76 -12.55 -0.51
C VAL A 523 -1.35 -13.33 -1.74
N LEU A 524 -1.23 -12.63 -2.87
CA LEU A 524 -0.79 -13.23 -4.13
C LEU A 524 0.69 -13.01 -4.35
N ILE A 525 1.33 -13.99 -4.99
CA ILE A 525 2.62 -13.82 -5.65
C ILE A 525 2.33 -13.61 -7.12
N LEU A 526 2.88 -12.55 -7.70
CA LEU A 526 2.85 -12.33 -9.14
C LEU A 526 4.26 -12.43 -9.68
N THR A 527 4.42 -13.11 -10.82
CA THR A 527 5.73 -13.21 -11.47
C THR A 527 5.67 -12.64 -12.87
N ASN A 528 6.83 -12.22 -13.36
CA ASN A 528 6.99 -11.61 -14.70
C ASN A 528 6.22 -10.30 -14.84
N VAL A 529 6.11 -9.55 -13.77
CA VAL A 529 5.46 -8.24 -13.79
C VAL A 529 6.45 -7.23 -14.40
N PRO A 530 6.05 -6.45 -15.39
CA PRO A 530 6.94 -5.41 -15.95
C PRO A 530 7.28 -4.34 -14.92
N ARG A 531 8.56 -3.92 -14.98
CA ARG A 531 9.05 -2.90 -14.05
C ARG A 531 9.58 -1.68 -14.75
#